data_599803ffc804d7970bec7c1e38757be9
#
_entry.id   599803ffc804d7970bec7c1e38757be9
#
_cell.length_a   1.000
_cell.length_b   1.000
_cell.length_c   1.000
_cell.angle_alpha   90.00
_cell.angle_beta   90.00
_cell.angle_gamma   90.00
#
_symmetry.space_group_name_H-M   'P 1'
#
loop_
_entity.id
_entity.type
_entity.pdbx_description
1 polymer ?
#
loop_
_entity_poly.entity_id
_entity_poly.type
_entity_poly.pdbx_seq_one_letter_code
_entity_poly.pdbx_strand_id
1 'polypeptide(L)'
;MEETKHIKISDYNYPLPDERIAKFPLPVRDQSKLLVYQHGAVSESHFTSLPDYLEPGELMIFNNTKVIQARLHFRKETGALIEIFCLEPIQPNDYVLNFQQTHHAAWLCMVGNLKKWKEGPLHKEMTVKGKPLVLTATRGKCLGTSHWVDFTWDNPEVTFADILEVFGELPIPPYLNRETTESDKETYQTVYSKIKGSVAAPTAGLHFTERVLDALKKKGLDLEEVTLHVGAGTFRPVKSEEIEGHEMHTEYISVNKQTIEKLLAHNGETVAVGTTSVRTLESLYYIGVTTHMQPDASQEELHVKQWQPYETHPELTTVEALQSLLDYMNRHQLDTLHTSTQIIIAPGYTYKIVKKMVTNFHQPQSTLLLLVSAFVKGDWHTIYDYALAHDFRFLSYGDSSLLIP
;
A
#
# COMPACT_ATOMS: atom_id res chain seq x y z
N MET A 1 8.13 20.96 -13.38
CA MET A 1 9.05 20.23 -12.49
C MET A 1 9.39 21.05 -11.24
N GLU A 2 9.95 22.25 -11.36
CA GLU A 2 10.31 23.07 -10.18
C GLU A 2 9.09 23.40 -9.30
N GLU A 3 7.98 23.85 -9.85
CA GLU A 3 6.79 24.20 -9.09
C GLU A 3 6.24 23.05 -8.25
N THR A 4 6.23 21.80 -8.77
CA THR A 4 5.73 20.64 -8.03
C THR A 4 6.61 20.31 -6.81
N LYS A 5 7.93 20.42 -6.92
CA LYS A 5 8.87 20.15 -5.83
C LYS A 5 8.71 21.10 -4.65
N HIS A 6 8.36 22.35 -4.94
CA HIS A 6 8.19 23.44 -3.97
C HIS A 6 6.77 23.52 -3.37
N ILE A 7 5.92 22.53 -3.62
CA ILE A 7 4.61 22.45 -2.95
C ILE A 7 4.82 22.38 -1.44
N LYS A 8 4.22 23.31 -0.72
CA LYS A 8 4.22 23.30 0.74
C LYS A 8 3.18 22.33 1.27
N ILE A 9 3.63 21.40 2.08
CA ILE A 9 2.71 20.39 2.65
C ILE A 9 1.66 21.03 3.57
N SER A 10 1.97 22.18 4.17
CA SER A 10 1.04 22.97 4.98
C SER A 10 -0.22 23.43 4.24
N ASP A 11 -0.14 23.59 2.91
CA ASP A 11 -1.28 24.00 2.08
C ASP A 11 -2.31 22.89 1.91
N TYR A 12 -1.93 21.67 2.27
CA TYR A 12 -2.77 20.46 2.26
C TYR A 12 -3.19 20.06 3.68
N ASN A 13 -3.48 21.07 4.50
CA ASN A 13 -3.96 20.90 5.86
C ASN A 13 -5.48 21.15 5.93
N TYR A 14 -6.15 20.39 6.79
CA TYR A 14 -7.55 20.59 7.13
C TYR A 14 -7.79 20.15 8.58
N PRO A 15 -8.82 20.67 9.27
CA PRO A 15 -9.11 20.25 10.65
C PRO A 15 -9.70 18.85 10.65
N LEU A 16 -8.96 17.87 11.21
CA LEU A 16 -9.43 16.50 11.42
C LEU A 16 -9.57 16.23 12.92
N PRO A 17 -10.76 16.39 13.50
CA PRO A 17 -11.01 16.05 14.89
C PRO A 17 -10.88 14.54 15.14
N ASP A 18 -10.38 14.14 16.33
CA ASP A 18 -10.18 12.71 16.64
C ASP A 18 -11.48 11.88 16.61
N GLU A 19 -12.60 12.51 16.94
CA GLU A 19 -13.95 11.89 16.87
C GLU A 19 -14.38 11.54 15.43
N ARG A 20 -13.77 12.13 14.42
CA ARG A 20 -14.01 11.79 13.01
C ARG A 20 -13.18 10.59 12.55
N ILE A 21 -12.15 10.22 13.27
CA ILE A 21 -11.31 9.07 12.97
C ILE A 21 -12.02 7.80 13.44
N ALA A 22 -12.43 6.96 12.50
CA ALA A 22 -13.06 5.68 12.84
C ALA A 22 -12.03 4.72 13.45
N LYS A 23 -12.19 4.42 14.73
CA LYS A 23 -11.29 3.52 15.48
C LYS A 23 -11.54 2.05 15.18
N PHE A 24 -12.75 1.70 14.74
CA PHE A 24 -13.19 0.36 14.41
C PHE A 24 -14.03 0.36 13.11
N PRO A 25 -14.02 -0.77 12.36
CA PRO A 25 -14.89 -0.89 11.20
C PRO A 25 -16.36 -0.94 11.59
N LEU A 26 -17.25 -0.71 10.64
CA LEU A 26 -18.65 -1.05 10.80
C LEU A 26 -18.84 -2.58 10.89
N PRO A 27 -19.86 -3.06 11.62
CA PRO A 27 -20.19 -4.49 11.65
C PRO A 27 -20.43 -5.08 10.26
N VAL A 28 -21.02 -4.28 9.36
CA VAL A 28 -21.20 -4.63 7.94
C VAL A 28 -20.44 -3.59 7.12
N ARG A 29 -19.32 -4.00 6.54
CA ARG A 29 -18.31 -3.10 5.91
C ARG A 29 -18.89 -2.23 4.80
N ASP A 30 -19.74 -2.80 3.96
CA ASP A 30 -20.31 -2.13 2.78
C ASP A 30 -21.53 -1.23 3.11
N GLN A 31 -21.86 -1.07 4.37
CA GLN A 31 -22.82 -0.06 4.86
C GLN A 31 -22.14 1.29 5.15
N SER A 32 -20.82 1.41 4.93
CA SER A 32 -20.14 2.70 5.01
C SER A 32 -20.72 3.69 4.00
N LYS A 33 -20.65 4.98 4.33
CA LYS A 33 -21.01 6.03 3.39
C LYS A 33 -20.07 6.02 2.19
N LEU A 34 -20.59 6.42 1.04
CA LEU A 34 -19.85 6.67 -0.19
C LEU A 34 -20.08 8.13 -0.61
N LEU A 35 -19.03 8.93 -0.53
CA LEU A 35 -19.02 10.24 -1.17
C LEU A 35 -18.74 10.04 -2.66
N VAL A 36 -19.58 10.59 -3.53
CA VAL A 36 -19.38 10.55 -4.98
C VAL A 36 -19.04 11.95 -5.45
N TYR A 37 -17.82 12.13 -5.95
CA TYR A 37 -17.38 13.33 -6.64
C TYR A 37 -17.39 13.05 -8.14
N GLN A 38 -18.18 13.79 -8.88
CA GLN A 38 -18.30 13.65 -10.32
C GLN A 38 -18.35 15.01 -11.00
N HIS A 39 -17.31 15.31 -11.80
CA HIS A 39 -17.19 16.53 -12.59
C HIS A 39 -17.46 17.82 -11.77
N GLY A 40 -16.89 17.93 -10.58
CA GLY A 40 -17.04 19.10 -9.69
C GLY A 40 -18.26 19.06 -8.77
N ALA A 41 -19.16 18.10 -8.92
CA ALA A 41 -20.33 17.93 -8.06
C ALA A 41 -20.10 16.83 -7.01
N VAL A 42 -20.53 17.09 -5.76
CA VAL A 42 -20.47 16.12 -4.67
C VAL A 42 -21.86 15.65 -4.33
N SER A 43 -22.02 14.34 -4.14
CA SER A 43 -23.21 13.69 -3.62
C SER A 43 -22.83 12.58 -2.64
N GLU A 44 -23.79 12.09 -1.86
CA GLU A 44 -23.55 10.97 -0.95
C GLU A 44 -24.47 9.79 -1.21
N SER A 45 -23.96 8.60 -0.92
CA SER A 45 -24.64 7.32 -1.02
C SER A 45 -24.10 6.36 0.02
N HIS A 46 -24.35 5.08 -0.15
CA HIS A 46 -23.71 3.99 0.60
C HIS A 46 -22.83 3.17 -0.32
N PHE A 47 -21.82 2.52 0.24
CA PHE A 47 -20.85 1.74 -0.55
C PHE A 47 -21.51 0.60 -1.36
N THR A 48 -22.62 0.06 -0.88
CA THR A 48 -23.43 -0.92 -1.63
C THR A 48 -23.93 -0.42 -2.98
N SER A 49 -24.03 0.90 -3.16
CA SER A 49 -24.46 1.53 -4.43
C SER A 49 -23.28 1.83 -5.38
N LEU A 50 -22.05 1.48 -5.03
CA LEU A 50 -20.88 1.70 -5.88
C LEU A 50 -21.10 1.23 -7.34
N PRO A 51 -21.70 0.03 -7.59
CA PRO A 51 -21.96 -0.40 -8.95
C PRO A 51 -22.84 0.54 -9.78
N ASP A 52 -23.70 1.34 -9.14
CA ASP A 52 -24.63 2.24 -9.86
C ASP A 52 -23.91 3.41 -10.54
N TYR A 53 -22.72 3.77 -10.07
CA TYR A 53 -21.89 4.86 -10.58
C TYR A 53 -20.81 4.43 -11.59
N LEU A 54 -20.74 3.14 -11.88
CA LEU A 54 -19.76 2.56 -12.80
C LEU A 54 -20.43 1.99 -14.04
N GLU A 55 -19.70 1.94 -15.16
CA GLU A 55 -20.24 1.49 -16.43
C GLU A 55 -19.84 0.04 -16.73
N PRO A 56 -20.71 -0.74 -17.43
CA PRO A 56 -20.34 -2.06 -17.92
C PRO A 56 -19.09 -1.99 -18.81
N GLY A 57 -18.20 -2.96 -18.66
CA GLY A 57 -16.96 -3.03 -19.45
C GLY A 57 -15.80 -2.22 -18.86
N GLU A 58 -15.98 -1.52 -17.74
CA GLU A 58 -14.84 -0.90 -17.05
C GLU A 58 -13.96 -1.96 -16.38
N LEU A 59 -12.65 -1.71 -16.37
CA LEU A 59 -11.66 -2.53 -15.67
C LEU A 59 -11.37 -1.94 -14.29
N MET A 60 -11.69 -2.68 -13.23
CA MET A 60 -11.43 -2.29 -11.86
C MET A 60 -10.24 -3.08 -11.29
N ILE A 61 -9.25 -2.36 -10.75
CA ILE A 61 -7.99 -2.92 -10.26
C ILE A 61 -7.89 -2.82 -8.75
N PHE A 62 -7.55 -3.96 -8.12
CA PHE A 62 -7.40 -4.14 -6.68
C PHE A 62 -5.97 -4.48 -6.29
N ASN A 63 -5.52 -4.03 -5.13
CA ASN A 63 -4.29 -4.53 -4.52
C ASN A 63 -4.61 -5.74 -3.62
N ASN A 64 -4.14 -6.92 -4.01
CA ASN A 64 -4.45 -8.20 -3.36
C ASN A 64 -3.49 -8.57 -2.21
N THR A 65 -2.68 -7.63 -1.77
CA THR A 65 -1.73 -7.88 -0.68
C THR A 65 -2.44 -8.21 0.63
N LYS A 66 -1.82 -9.07 1.43
CA LYS A 66 -2.29 -9.48 2.77
C LYS A 66 -1.35 -8.96 3.84
N VAL A 67 -1.92 -8.34 4.89
CA VAL A 67 -1.13 -7.84 6.02
C VAL A 67 -0.56 -8.98 6.82
N ILE A 68 0.72 -8.86 7.17
CA ILE A 68 1.44 -9.79 8.03
C ILE A 68 1.48 -9.30 9.47
N GLN A 69 1.63 -10.21 10.42
CA GLN A 69 1.80 -9.89 11.83
C GLN A 69 3.25 -9.47 12.11
N ALA A 70 3.63 -8.29 11.60
CA ALA A 70 5.03 -7.83 11.52
C ALA A 70 5.58 -7.23 12.81
N ARG A 71 4.80 -7.14 13.90
CA ARG A 71 5.19 -6.55 15.17
C ARG A 71 5.47 -7.64 16.18
N LEU A 72 6.73 -7.74 16.62
CA LEU A 72 7.23 -8.79 17.52
C LEU A 72 7.63 -8.18 18.87
N HIS A 73 7.20 -8.82 19.96
CA HIS A 73 7.50 -8.37 21.31
C HIS A 73 8.42 -9.36 22.04
N PHE A 74 9.63 -8.92 22.37
CA PHE A 74 10.59 -9.67 23.17
C PHE A 74 10.67 -9.09 24.58
N ARG A 75 10.77 -9.95 25.58
CA ARG A 75 10.99 -9.54 26.98
C ARG A 75 12.39 -9.97 27.41
N LYS A 76 13.20 -8.99 27.84
CA LYS A 76 14.52 -9.26 28.41
C LYS A 76 14.38 -9.88 29.79
N GLU A 77 15.43 -10.55 30.28
CA GLU A 77 15.52 -11.05 31.67
C GLU A 77 15.29 -9.95 32.70
N THR A 78 15.68 -8.72 32.40
CA THR A 78 15.43 -7.53 33.23
C THR A 78 13.97 -7.08 33.27
N GLY A 79 13.06 -7.78 32.55
CA GLY A 79 11.65 -7.44 32.42
C GLY A 79 11.35 -6.39 31.34
N ALA A 80 12.36 -5.75 30.73
CA ALA A 80 12.14 -4.73 29.71
C ALA A 80 11.53 -5.33 28.44
N LEU A 81 10.44 -4.72 27.97
CA LEU A 81 9.79 -5.07 26.70
C LEU A 81 10.49 -4.33 25.56
N ILE A 82 10.89 -5.09 24.54
CA ILE A 82 11.46 -4.59 23.29
C ILE A 82 10.47 -4.94 22.18
N GLU A 83 10.03 -3.93 21.43
CA GLU A 83 9.24 -4.12 20.22
C GLU A 83 10.16 -4.12 19.00
N ILE A 84 10.00 -5.10 18.12
CA ILE A 84 10.67 -5.17 16.82
C ILE A 84 9.58 -5.15 15.75
N PHE A 85 9.54 -4.10 14.97
CA PHE A 85 8.58 -3.94 13.88
C PHE A 85 9.28 -4.15 12.54
N CYS A 86 9.01 -5.29 11.90
CA CYS A 86 9.54 -5.66 10.60
C CYS A 86 8.95 -4.76 9.51
N LEU A 87 9.81 -4.08 8.73
CA LEU A 87 9.41 -3.14 7.68
C LEU A 87 9.57 -3.74 6.29
N GLU A 88 10.78 -4.24 6.01
CA GLU A 88 11.20 -4.74 4.70
C GLU A 88 12.13 -5.93 4.87
N PRO A 89 12.02 -7.00 4.04
CA PRO A 89 12.99 -8.08 4.03
C PRO A 89 14.32 -7.58 3.46
N ILE A 90 15.44 -8.04 4.05
CA ILE A 90 16.77 -7.72 3.56
C ILE A 90 17.49 -8.96 3.01
N GLN A 91 17.34 -10.09 3.69
CA GLN A 91 18.00 -11.32 3.28
C GLN A 91 17.15 -12.56 3.58
N PRO A 92 16.66 -13.22 2.54
CA PRO A 92 16.53 -12.73 1.16
C PRO A 92 15.72 -11.41 1.08
N ASN A 93 16.00 -10.57 0.08
CA ASN A 93 15.28 -9.30 -0.12
C ASN A 93 13.92 -9.45 -0.84
N ASP A 94 13.50 -10.67 -1.12
CA ASP A 94 12.19 -11.03 -1.64
C ASP A 94 11.26 -11.51 -0.52
N TYR A 95 10.03 -11.01 -0.49
CA TYR A 95 9.05 -11.32 0.55
C TYR A 95 8.70 -12.82 0.60
N VAL A 96 8.46 -13.44 -0.57
CA VAL A 96 8.07 -14.86 -0.64
C VAL A 96 9.21 -15.75 -0.20
N LEU A 97 10.42 -15.50 -0.71
CA LEU A 97 11.61 -16.26 -0.35
C LEU A 97 11.98 -16.05 1.12
N ASN A 98 11.81 -14.84 1.66
CA ASN A 98 12.09 -14.55 3.06
C ASN A 98 11.11 -15.28 3.99
N PHE A 99 9.80 -15.28 3.67
CA PHE A 99 8.81 -16.01 4.44
C PHE A 99 8.98 -17.53 4.45
N GLN A 100 9.59 -18.08 3.39
CA GLN A 100 9.86 -19.52 3.27
C GLN A 100 11.16 -19.95 3.97
N GLN A 101 11.97 -19.02 4.46
CA GLN A 101 13.17 -19.37 5.20
C GLN A 101 12.85 -20.22 6.43
N THR A 102 13.72 -21.20 6.72
CA THR A 102 13.51 -22.19 7.80
C THR A 102 14.57 -22.10 8.92
N HIS A 103 15.54 -21.23 8.81
CA HIS A 103 16.62 -21.07 9.81
C HIS A 103 17.00 -19.63 10.09
N HIS A 104 16.94 -18.77 9.08
CA HIS A 104 17.41 -17.38 9.15
C HIS A 104 16.61 -16.49 8.22
N ALA A 105 16.23 -15.33 8.71
CA ALA A 105 15.64 -14.26 7.94
C ALA A 105 16.16 -12.91 8.46
N ALA A 106 16.54 -12.00 7.57
CA ALA A 106 16.96 -10.66 7.97
C ALA A 106 15.98 -9.60 7.46
N TRP A 107 15.67 -8.66 8.35
CA TRP A 107 14.71 -7.58 8.08
C TRP A 107 15.24 -6.22 8.50
N LEU A 108 14.85 -5.20 7.75
CA LEU A 108 14.91 -3.82 8.20
C LEU A 108 13.77 -3.60 9.20
N CYS A 109 14.09 -3.18 10.43
CA CYS A 109 13.11 -3.06 11.49
C CYS A 109 13.17 -1.70 12.19
N MET A 110 12.02 -1.20 12.61
CA MET A 110 11.96 -0.22 13.68
C MET A 110 12.03 -0.95 15.02
N VAL A 111 12.73 -0.35 15.99
CA VAL A 111 12.88 -0.94 17.32
C VAL A 111 12.32 0.02 18.36
N GLY A 112 11.24 -0.38 19.01
CA GLY A 112 10.66 0.30 20.16
C GLY A 112 11.49 0.01 21.41
N ASN A 113 11.59 1.01 22.30
CA ASN A 113 12.38 0.93 23.53
C ASN A 113 13.87 0.58 23.32
N LEU A 114 14.42 1.06 22.19
CA LEU A 114 15.80 0.77 21.73
C LEU A 114 16.86 1.02 22.83
N LYS A 115 16.68 2.02 23.69
CA LYS A 115 17.60 2.35 24.80
C LYS A 115 17.78 1.19 25.78
N LYS A 116 16.83 0.26 25.85
CA LYS A 116 16.88 -0.94 26.68
C LYS A 116 17.52 -2.14 25.97
N TRP A 117 17.68 -2.09 24.65
CA TRP A 117 18.37 -3.11 23.89
C TRP A 117 19.75 -2.61 23.42
N LYS A 118 20.69 -2.53 24.37
CA LYS A 118 22.04 -2.02 24.10
C LYS A 118 22.91 -3.07 23.42
N GLU A 119 22.91 -4.29 23.95
CA GLU A 119 23.79 -5.39 23.53
C GLU A 119 23.11 -6.74 23.65
N GLY A 120 23.66 -7.73 22.95
CA GLY A 120 23.27 -9.13 22.99
C GLY A 120 22.01 -9.44 22.21
N PRO A 121 21.78 -10.73 21.90
CA PRO A 121 20.57 -11.21 21.27
C PRO A 121 19.37 -11.16 22.22
N LEU A 122 18.19 -11.17 21.65
CA LEU A 122 16.93 -11.39 22.34
C LEU A 122 16.45 -12.80 22.01
N HIS A 123 15.92 -13.52 22.99
CA HIS A 123 15.44 -14.88 22.82
C HIS A 123 13.96 -14.98 23.18
N LYS A 124 13.25 -15.84 22.46
CA LYS A 124 11.87 -16.18 22.75
C LYS A 124 11.65 -17.66 22.52
N GLU A 125 11.36 -18.39 23.59
CA GLU A 125 10.86 -19.75 23.51
C GLU A 125 9.40 -19.74 23.09
N MET A 126 9.02 -20.60 22.14
CA MET A 126 7.66 -20.71 21.65
C MET A 126 7.37 -22.08 21.08
N THR A 127 6.09 -22.35 20.87
CA THR A 127 5.63 -23.54 20.14
C THR A 127 4.88 -23.11 18.89
N VAL A 128 5.34 -23.55 17.73
CA VAL A 128 4.76 -23.25 16.42
C VAL A 128 4.35 -24.56 15.76
N LYS A 129 3.07 -24.70 15.38
CA LYS A 129 2.51 -25.94 14.81
C LYS A 129 2.80 -27.19 15.68
N GLY A 130 2.76 -27.04 16.99
CA GLY A 130 3.05 -28.12 17.93
C GLY A 130 4.54 -28.44 18.10
N LYS A 131 5.45 -27.67 17.50
CA LYS A 131 6.90 -27.86 17.55
C LYS A 131 7.54 -26.76 18.40
N PRO A 132 8.30 -27.12 19.44
CA PRO A 132 9.03 -26.15 20.23
C PRO A 132 10.20 -25.56 19.43
N LEU A 133 10.47 -24.28 19.60
CA LEU A 133 11.65 -23.60 19.04
C LEU A 133 12.05 -22.39 19.88
N VAL A 134 13.31 -21.98 19.73
CA VAL A 134 13.83 -20.72 20.26
C VAL A 134 14.07 -19.76 19.12
N LEU A 135 13.29 -18.66 19.09
CA LEU A 135 13.54 -17.56 18.17
C LEU A 135 14.56 -16.59 18.79
N THR A 136 15.61 -16.31 18.05
CA THR A 136 16.66 -15.37 18.44
C THR A 136 16.64 -14.17 17.49
N ALA A 137 16.59 -12.96 18.04
CA ALA A 137 16.73 -11.72 17.29
C ALA A 137 18.06 -11.04 17.63
N THR A 138 18.88 -10.75 16.63
CA THR A 138 20.18 -10.09 16.77
C THR A 138 20.16 -8.75 16.03
N ARG A 139 20.43 -7.66 16.74
CA ARG A 139 20.44 -6.33 16.13
C ARG A 139 21.78 -6.08 15.45
N GLY A 140 21.73 -5.76 14.16
CA GLY A 140 22.85 -5.36 13.33
C GLY A 140 23.02 -3.84 13.21
N LYS A 141 23.52 -3.41 12.06
CA LYS A 141 23.80 -2.00 11.77
C LYS A 141 22.54 -1.14 11.76
N CYS A 142 22.72 0.14 12.13
CA CYS A 142 21.70 1.17 12.00
C CYS A 142 21.68 1.70 10.56
N LEU A 143 20.49 1.82 9.99
CA LEU A 143 20.22 2.36 8.65
C LEU A 143 19.18 3.48 8.78
N GLY A 144 19.65 4.72 8.93
CA GLY A 144 18.78 5.86 9.23
C GLY A 144 18.13 5.74 10.60
N THR A 145 16.82 5.63 10.65
CA THR A 145 16.03 5.43 11.89
C THR A 145 15.67 3.98 12.17
N SER A 146 16.11 3.06 11.31
CA SER A 146 15.79 1.64 11.36
C SER A 146 17.06 0.81 11.58
N HIS A 147 16.91 -0.45 11.91
CA HIS A 147 17.99 -1.37 12.19
C HIS A 147 17.85 -2.64 11.35
N TRP A 148 18.97 -3.16 10.88
CA TRP A 148 19.06 -4.54 10.43
C TRP A 148 18.83 -5.45 11.63
N VAL A 149 17.92 -6.40 11.54
CA VAL A 149 17.69 -7.43 12.56
C VAL A 149 17.74 -8.79 11.89
N ASP A 150 18.63 -9.64 12.39
CA ASP A 150 18.72 -11.05 12.01
C ASP A 150 17.85 -11.89 12.95
N PHE A 151 16.94 -12.66 12.39
CA PHE A 151 16.14 -13.64 13.09
C PHE A 151 16.69 -15.04 12.78
N THR A 152 16.98 -15.82 13.81
CA THR A 152 17.40 -17.22 13.69
C THR A 152 16.56 -18.10 14.60
N TRP A 153 16.33 -19.34 14.19
CA TRP A 153 15.61 -20.33 15.01
C TRP A 153 16.14 -21.74 14.73
N ASP A 154 15.90 -22.63 15.69
CA ASP A 154 16.52 -23.96 15.76
C ASP A 154 15.65 -25.08 15.21
N ASN A 155 14.46 -24.81 14.67
CA ASN A 155 13.56 -25.82 14.12
C ASN A 155 13.34 -25.61 12.61
N PRO A 156 13.94 -26.47 11.74
CA PRO A 156 13.89 -26.31 10.29
C PRO A 156 12.54 -26.64 9.64
N GLU A 157 11.61 -27.21 10.39
CA GLU A 157 10.26 -27.52 9.89
C GLU A 157 9.29 -26.34 10.05
N VAL A 158 9.78 -25.22 10.61
CA VAL A 158 9.01 -23.98 10.84
C VAL A 158 9.57 -22.88 9.96
N THR A 159 8.70 -22.26 9.18
CA THR A 159 9.07 -21.11 8.33
C THR A 159 8.99 -19.80 9.09
N PHE A 160 9.65 -18.75 8.58
CA PHE A 160 9.53 -17.41 9.17
C PHE A 160 8.08 -16.90 9.15
N ALA A 161 7.32 -17.23 8.10
CA ALA A 161 5.89 -16.90 8.04
C ALA A 161 5.10 -17.52 9.19
N ASP A 162 5.42 -18.78 9.55
CA ASP A 162 4.76 -19.48 10.67
C ASP A 162 5.09 -18.82 12.02
N ILE A 163 6.34 -18.35 12.18
CA ILE A 163 6.76 -17.61 13.38
C ILE A 163 5.99 -16.30 13.50
N LEU A 164 5.90 -15.52 12.42
CA LEU A 164 5.15 -14.26 12.42
C LEU A 164 3.67 -14.48 12.73
N GLU A 165 3.08 -15.56 12.23
CA GLU A 165 1.66 -15.87 12.45
C GLU A 165 1.34 -16.21 13.92
N VAL A 166 2.27 -16.85 14.62
CA VAL A 166 2.09 -17.26 16.02
C VAL A 166 2.56 -16.21 17.01
N PHE A 167 3.70 -15.58 16.73
CA PHE A 167 4.35 -14.66 17.67
C PHE A 167 4.10 -13.19 17.37
N GLY A 168 3.82 -12.87 16.12
CA GLY A 168 3.62 -11.49 15.69
C GLY A 168 2.24 -10.95 16.04
N GLU A 169 2.18 -9.64 16.16
CA GLU A 169 0.93 -8.88 16.24
C GLU A 169 0.70 -8.12 14.93
N LEU A 170 -0.56 -7.97 14.55
CA LEU A 170 -0.94 -7.22 13.37
C LEU A 170 -0.67 -5.72 13.62
N PRO A 171 0.12 -5.04 12.77
CA PRO A 171 0.35 -3.62 12.91
C PRO A 171 -0.88 -2.84 12.42
N ILE A 172 -1.58 -2.18 13.33
CA ILE A 172 -2.62 -1.22 12.98
C ILE A 172 -2.04 0.19 12.92
N PRO A 173 -2.64 1.11 12.14
CA PRO A 173 -2.15 2.48 12.04
C PRO A 173 -2.10 3.21 13.38
N PRO A 174 -1.04 3.98 13.67
CA PRO A 174 -0.89 4.68 14.95
C PRO A 174 -2.01 5.69 15.26
N TYR A 175 -2.62 6.30 14.24
CA TYR A 175 -3.71 7.26 14.42
C TYR A 175 -5.01 6.63 14.95
N LEU A 176 -5.14 5.31 14.92
CA LEU A 176 -6.24 4.62 15.59
C LEU A 176 -6.18 4.77 17.11
N ASN A 177 -4.99 5.08 17.65
CA ASN A 177 -4.75 5.38 19.06
C ASN A 177 -5.38 4.34 20.01
N ARG A 178 -5.23 3.08 19.68
CA ARG A 178 -5.65 1.91 20.45
C ARG A 178 -4.73 0.72 20.21
N GLU A 179 -4.79 -0.25 21.09
CA GLU A 179 -4.10 -1.52 20.89
C GLU A 179 -4.80 -2.38 19.84
N THR A 180 -4.03 -3.30 19.24
CA THR A 180 -4.55 -4.31 18.32
C THR A 180 -5.43 -5.30 19.08
N THR A 181 -6.56 -5.65 18.50
CA THR A 181 -7.47 -6.68 19.02
C THR A 181 -7.43 -7.93 18.15
N GLU A 182 -7.88 -9.07 18.66
CA GLU A 182 -7.92 -10.31 17.88
C GLU A 182 -8.77 -10.16 16.60
N SER A 183 -9.86 -9.38 16.68
CA SER A 183 -10.71 -9.11 15.52
C SER A 183 -10.00 -8.34 14.40
N ASP A 184 -8.93 -7.59 14.67
CA ASP A 184 -8.19 -6.87 13.65
C ASP A 184 -7.51 -7.83 12.65
N LYS A 185 -7.19 -9.06 13.05
CA LYS A 185 -6.63 -10.08 12.16
C LYS A 185 -7.53 -10.36 10.95
N GLU A 186 -8.84 -10.22 11.13
CA GLU A 186 -9.84 -10.39 10.07
C GLU A 186 -10.30 -9.05 9.50
N THR A 187 -10.55 -8.06 10.38
CA THR A 187 -11.16 -6.79 9.96
C THR A 187 -10.19 -5.85 9.27
N TYR A 188 -8.87 -5.95 9.54
CA TYR A 188 -7.83 -5.18 8.86
C TYR A 188 -7.25 -5.95 7.65
N GLN A 189 -8.09 -6.74 6.97
CA GLN A 189 -7.80 -7.46 5.73
C GLN A 189 -8.93 -7.24 4.73
N THR A 190 -8.58 -7.18 3.43
CA THR A 190 -9.59 -7.19 2.37
C THR A 190 -10.10 -8.60 2.12
N VAL A 191 -11.34 -8.74 1.64
CA VAL A 191 -11.92 -10.05 1.31
C VAL A 191 -11.21 -10.77 0.17
N TYR A 192 -10.46 -10.03 -0.64
CA TYR A 192 -9.67 -10.55 -1.77
C TYR A 192 -8.17 -10.62 -1.50
N SER A 193 -7.72 -10.41 -0.26
CA SER A 193 -6.29 -10.47 0.08
C SER A 193 -5.74 -11.89 -0.04
N LYS A 194 -4.61 -12.04 -0.76
CA LYS A 194 -3.99 -13.33 -1.08
C LYS A 194 -2.51 -13.39 -0.76
N ILE A 195 -1.76 -12.37 -1.16
CA ILE A 195 -0.29 -12.37 -1.16
C ILE A 195 0.22 -11.73 0.12
N LYS A 196 0.76 -12.54 1.03
CA LYS A 196 1.36 -12.06 2.28
C LYS A 196 2.59 -11.18 1.99
N GLY A 197 2.77 -10.07 2.71
CA GLY A 197 3.95 -9.22 2.58
C GLY A 197 3.75 -7.74 2.92
N SER A 198 2.53 -7.30 3.15
CA SER A 198 2.26 -5.92 3.56
C SER A 198 2.25 -5.76 5.07
N VAL A 199 2.72 -4.61 5.55
CA VAL A 199 2.56 -4.19 6.94
C VAL A 199 1.37 -3.25 7.15
N ALA A 200 0.76 -2.78 6.06
CA ALA A 200 -0.50 -2.02 6.09
C ALA A 200 -1.50 -2.57 5.08
N ALA A 201 -2.79 -2.54 5.42
CA ALA A 201 -3.85 -2.94 4.51
C ALA A 201 -4.08 -1.90 3.41
N PRO A 202 -4.46 -2.30 2.19
CA PRO A 202 -5.01 -1.40 1.18
C PRO A 202 -6.44 -0.99 1.60
N THR A 203 -6.53 0.03 2.47
CA THR A 203 -7.71 0.30 3.30
C THR A 203 -8.98 0.67 2.53
N ALA A 204 -8.86 1.23 1.32
CA ALA A 204 -10.01 1.43 0.44
C ALA A 204 -10.70 0.11 0.05
N GLY A 205 -9.98 -1.00 0.10
CA GLY A 205 -10.52 -2.33 -0.15
C GLY A 205 -11.31 -2.91 1.03
N LEU A 206 -11.20 -2.34 2.22
CA LEU A 206 -11.89 -2.84 3.41
C LEU A 206 -13.42 -2.70 3.33
N HIS A 207 -13.93 -1.82 2.49
CA HIS A 207 -15.37 -1.63 2.27
C HIS A 207 -16.00 -2.75 1.43
N PHE A 208 -15.19 -3.44 0.61
CA PHE A 208 -15.69 -4.48 -0.27
C PHE A 208 -16.11 -5.73 0.48
N THR A 209 -17.24 -6.29 0.07
CA THR A 209 -17.76 -7.59 0.47
C THR A 209 -17.97 -8.44 -0.78
N GLU A 210 -18.14 -9.75 -0.63
CA GLU A 210 -18.48 -10.64 -1.74
C GLU A 210 -19.74 -10.15 -2.47
N ARG A 211 -20.72 -9.62 -1.72
CA ARG A 211 -21.96 -9.06 -2.28
C ARG A 211 -21.69 -7.91 -3.26
N VAL A 212 -20.79 -6.99 -2.90
CA VAL A 212 -20.43 -5.85 -3.76
C VAL A 212 -19.62 -6.33 -4.96
N LEU A 213 -18.65 -7.25 -4.77
CA LEU A 213 -17.88 -7.83 -5.86
C LEU A 213 -18.77 -8.57 -6.87
N ASP A 214 -19.75 -9.33 -6.40
CA ASP A 214 -20.72 -10.02 -7.25
C ASP A 214 -21.63 -9.04 -8.00
N ALA A 215 -22.04 -7.95 -7.37
CA ALA A 215 -22.83 -6.90 -8.01
C ALA A 215 -22.05 -6.22 -9.15
N LEU A 216 -20.76 -5.93 -8.94
CA LEU A 216 -19.87 -5.37 -9.96
C LEU A 216 -19.71 -6.32 -11.15
N LYS A 217 -19.46 -7.62 -10.90
CA LYS A 217 -19.38 -8.66 -11.94
C LYS A 217 -20.69 -8.78 -12.71
N LYS A 218 -21.84 -8.81 -12.01
CA LYS A 218 -23.17 -8.87 -12.64
C LYS A 218 -23.47 -7.66 -13.50
N LYS A 219 -22.94 -6.49 -13.13
CA LYS A 219 -23.04 -5.27 -13.96
C LYS A 219 -22.14 -5.35 -15.20
N GLY A 220 -21.19 -6.27 -15.26
CA GLY A 220 -20.29 -6.47 -16.40
C GLY A 220 -18.97 -5.74 -16.29
N LEU A 221 -18.51 -5.40 -15.06
CA LEU A 221 -17.16 -4.91 -14.85
C LEU A 221 -16.16 -6.07 -14.94
N ASP A 222 -14.99 -5.79 -15.50
CA ASP A 222 -13.84 -6.69 -15.42
C ASP A 222 -13.05 -6.37 -14.14
N LEU A 223 -12.79 -7.38 -13.31
CA LEU A 223 -12.08 -7.24 -12.05
C LEU A 223 -10.71 -7.89 -12.18
N GLU A 224 -9.65 -7.17 -11.82
CA GLU A 224 -8.27 -7.65 -11.91
C GLU A 224 -7.45 -7.21 -10.69
N GLU A 225 -6.34 -7.88 -10.45
CA GLU A 225 -5.52 -7.70 -9.27
C GLU A 225 -4.08 -7.32 -9.62
N VAL A 226 -3.50 -6.47 -8.77
CA VAL A 226 -2.07 -6.20 -8.72
C VAL A 226 -1.58 -6.46 -7.29
N THR A 227 -0.27 -6.60 -7.11
CA THR A 227 0.32 -6.70 -5.79
C THR A 227 1.26 -5.52 -5.57
N LEU A 228 1.03 -4.77 -4.51
CA LEU A 228 1.99 -3.80 -3.99
C LEU A 228 2.14 -4.07 -2.48
N HIS A 229 3.35 -4.38 -2.07
CA HIS A 229 3.68 -4.57 -0.66
C HIS A 229 3.86 -3.23 0.02
N VAL A 230 2.90 -2.86 0.86
CA VAL A 230 2.90 -1.59 1.58
C VAL A 230 3.85 -1.67 2.77
N GLY A 231 4.89 -0.86 2.75
CA GLY A 231 5.82 -0.73 3.87
C GLY A 231 5.26 0.15 5.01
N ALA A 232 5.88 0.09 6.19
CA ALA A 232 5.48 0.89 7.35
C ALA A 232 5.68 2.40 7.17
N GLY A 233 6.38 2.81 6.11
CA GLY A 233 6.56 4.21 5.74
C GLY A 233 5.26 4.97 5.51
N THR A 234 4.22 4.27 5.08
CA THR A 234 2.87 4.83 4.86
C THR A 234 2.28 5.47 6.13
N PHE A 235 2.73 5.07 7.31
CA PHE A 235 2.29 5.64 8.58
C PHE A 235 3.08 6.88 9.03
N ARG A 236 4.13 7.28 8.29
CA ARG A 236 4.96 8.42 8.64
C ARG A 236 4.40 9.70 8.03
N PRO A 237 4.15 10.75 8.83
CA PRO A 237 3.77 12.05 8.29
C PRO A 237 4.94 12.68 7.53
N VAL A 238 4.62 13.53 6.56
CA VAL A 238 5.61 14.39 5.91
C VAL A 238 6.15 15.38 6.95
N LYS A 239 7.48 15.45 7.09
CA LYS A 239 8.14 16.31 8.08
C LYS A 239 8.82 17.52 7.45
N SER A 240 9.04 17.50 6.14
CA SER A 240 9.63 18.60 5.40
C SER A 240 8.60 19.71 5.15
N GLU A 241 9.04 20.94 5.04
CA GLU A 241 8.18 22.07 4.68
C GLU A 241 7.66 21.94 3.24
N GLU A 242 8.57 21.61 2.33
CA GLU A 242 8.28 21.36 0.91
C GLU A 242 8.40 19.86 0.61
N ILE A 243 7.64 19.39 -0.38
CA ILE A 243 7.60 17.96 -0.70
C ILE A 243 8.92 17.43 -1.29
N GLU A 244 9.79 18.31 -1.82
CA GLU A 244 11.13 17.91 -2.29
C GLU A 244 11.96 17.29 -1.18
N GLY A 245 11.85 17.79 0.04
CA GLY A 245 12.56 17.28 1.21
C GLY A 245 11.98 15.98 1.78
N HIS A 246 10.87 15.47 1.24
CA HIS A 246 10.27 14.21 1.65
C HIS A 246 10.76 13.06 0.77
N GLU A 247 11.36 12.05 1.38
CA GLU A 247 11.77 10.83 0.70
C GLU A 247 10.64 9.79 0.76
N MET A 248 10.14 9.41 -0.42
CA MET A 248 9.17 8.32 -0.55
C MET A 248 9.84 6.98 -0.30
N HIS A 249 9.15 6.10 0.43
CA HIS A 249 9.61 4.73 0.63
C HIS A 249 9.50 3.93 -0.68
N THR A 250 10.46 3.03 -0.87
CA THR A 250 10.40 2.02 -1.92
C THR A 250 9.31 1.00 -1.57
N GLU A 251 8.41 0.74 -2.50
CA GLU A 251 7.41 -0.30 -2.39
C GLU A 251 7.56 -1.28 -3.55
N TYR A 252 7.54 -2.58 -3.23
CA TYR A 252 7.70 -3.64 -4.21
C TYR A 252 6.36 -3.95 -4.87
N ILE A 253 6.39 -4.01 -6.21
CA ILE A 253 5.23 -4.33 -7.03
C ILE A 253 5.43 -5.63 -7.78
N SER A 254 4.34 -6.37 -7.92
CA SER A 254 4.27 -7.59 -8.70
C SER A 254 3.01 -7.57 -9.55
N VAL A 255 3.17 -7.70 -10.87
CA VAL A 255 2.06 -7.60 -11.83
C VAL A 255 2.19 -8.72 -12.87
N ASN A 256 1.12 -9.49 -13.03
CA ASN A 256 1.08 -10.57 -14.00
C ASN A 256 0.98 -10.04 -15.44
N LYS A 257 1.58 -10.75 -16.38
CA LYS A 257 1.49 -10.43 -17.81
C LYS A 257 0.04 -10.31 -18.30
N GLN A 258 -0.82 -11.21 -17.83
CA GLN A 258 -2.26 -11.17 -18.15
C GLN A 258 -2.91 -9.84 -17.73
N THR A 259 -2.48 -9.26 -16.60
CA THR A 259 -2.98 -7.94 -16.16
C THR A 259 -2.58 -6.84 -17.14
N ILE A 260 -1.35 -6.88 -17.69
CA ILE A 260 -0.91 -5.93 -18.73
C ILE A 260 -1.72 -6.11 -20.01
N GLU A 261 -1.98 -7.35 -20.42
CA GLU A 261 -2.83 -7.66 -21.57
C GLU A 261 -4.26 -7.13 -21.38
N LYS A 262 -4.84 -7.26 -20.20
CA LYS A 262 -6.16 -6.69 -19.87
C LYS A 262 -6.14 -5.16 -19.88
N LEU A 263 -5.11 -4.53 -19.35
CA LEU A 263 -4.94 -3.07 -19.43
C LEU A 263 -4.95 -2.59 -20.87
N LEU A 264 -4.24 -3.28 -21.76
CA LEU A 264 -4.23 -2.97 -23.19
C LEU A 264 -5.61 -3.17 -23.84
N ALA A 265 -6.31 -4.24 -23.48
CA ALA A 265 -7.67 -4.51 -23.98
C ALA A 265 -8.68 -3.41 -23.57
N HIS A 266 -8.41 -2.70 -22.48
CA HIS A 266 -9.21 -1.56 -22.00
C HIS A 266 -8.57 -0.20 -22.32
N ASN A 267 -7.72 -0.11 -23.35
CA ASN A 267 -7.01 1.11 -23.77
C ASN A 267 -6.19 1.79 -22.65
N GLY A 268 -5.77 1.03 -21.66
CA GLY A 268 -5.06 1.55 -20.48
C GLY A 268 -5.93 2.40 -19.54
N GLU A 269 -7.24 2.25 -19.57
CA GLU A 269 -8.16 2.99 -18.70
C GLU A 269 -8.71 2.11 -17.58
N THR A 270 -8.65 2.63 -16.32
CA THR A 270 -9.03 1.82 -15.15
C THR A 270 -9.78 2.61 -14.09
N VAL A 271 -10.52 1.86 -13.27
CA VAL A 271 -11.01 2.26 -11.95
C VAL A 271 -10.06 1.67 -10.92
N ALA A 272 -9.29 2.48 -10.22
CA ALA A 272 -8.35 2.03 -9.20
C ALA A 272 -9.00 1.98 -7.82
N VAL A 273 -8.80 0.87 -7.10
CA VAL A 273 -9.22 0.74 -5.69
C VAL A 273 -8.02 0.97 -4.77
N GLY A 274 -8.02 2.13 -4.13
CA GLY A 274 -6.98 2.58 -3.21
C GLY A 274 -5.76 3.20 -3.88
N THR A 275 -5.09 4.05 -3.13
CA THR A 275 -3.88 4.77 -3.57
C THR A 275 -2.71 3.83 -3.90
N THR A 276 -2.68 2.64 -3.32
CA THR A 276 -1.69 1.60 -3.64
C THR A 276 -1.87 1.06 -5.05
N SER A 277 -3.12 0.79 -5.47
CA SER A 277 -3.42 0.40 -6.85
C SER A 277 -3.10 1.55 -7.82
N VAL A 278 -3.42 2.78 -7.46
CA VAL A 278 -3.06 3.98 -8.24
C VAL A 278 -1.55 4.05 -8.46
N ARG A 279 -0.76 3.96 -7.40
CA ARG A 279 0.69 4.05 -7.50
C ARG A 279 1.29 2.92 -8.34
N THR A 280 0.75 1.71 -8.22
CA THR A 280 1.15 0.59 -9.08
C THR A 280 0.84 0.88 -10.54
N LEU A 281 -0.41 1.22 -10.87
CA LEU A 281 -0.86 1.45 -12.23
C LEU A 281 -0.10 2.59 -12.91
N GLU A 282 0.02 3.74 -12.24
CA GLU A 282 0.75 4.87 -12.79
C GLU A 282 2.26 4.56 -12.95
N SER A 283 2.84 3.72 -12.08
CA SER A 283 4.20 3.23 -12.24
C SER A 283 4.37 2.36 -13.48
N LEU A 284 3.36 1.56 -13.88
CA LEU A 284 3.43 0.73 -15.10
C LEU A 284 3.64 1.56 -16.36
N TYR A 285 3.09 2.77 -16.42
CA TYR A 285 3.34 3.70 -17.53
C TYR A 285 4.84 4.03 -17.63
N TYR A 286 5.47 4.43 -16.51
CA TYR A 286 6.89 4.81 -16.48
C TYR A 286 7.82 3.61 -16.68
N ILE A 287 7.44 2.44 -16.22
CA ILE A 287 8.14 1.19 -16.52
C ILE A 287 8.08 0.93 -18.04
N GLY A 288 6.90 1.13 -18.66
CA GLY A 288 6.72 1.02 -20.10
C GLY A 288 7.62 2.01 -20.88
N VAL A 289 7.73 3.25 -20.41
CA VAL A 289 8.67 4.25 -20.97
C VAL A 289 10.11 3.77 -20.83
N THR A 290 10.49 3.22 -19.66
CA THR A 290 11.84 2.69 -19.43
C THR A 290 12.14 1.51 -20.34
N THR A 291 11.21 0.55 -20.49
CA THR A 291 11.40 -0.61 -21.38
C THR A 291 11.41 -0.24 -22.86
N HIS A 292 10.74 0.87 -23.23
CA HIS A 292 10.84 1.42 -24.58
C HIS A 292 12.25 1.95 -24.88
N MET A 293 12.84 2.66 -23.92
CA MET A 293 14.19 3.22 -24.07
C MET A 293 15.30 2.18 -23.89
N GLN A 294 15.09 1.20 -23.03
CA GLN A 294 16.07 0.20 -22.60
C GLN A 294 15.42 -1.21 -22.59
N PRO A 295 15.24 -1.81 -23.76
CA PRO A 295 14.54 -3.10 -23.87
C PRO A 295 15.24 -4.29 -23.19
N ASP A 296 16.51 -4.15 -22.84
CA ASP A 296 17.31 -5.18 -22.19
C ASP A 296 17.65 -4.87 -20.73
N ALA A 297 16.98 -3.85 -20.15
CA ALA A 297 17.15 -3.52 -18.73
C ALA A 297 16.77 -4.71 -17.83
N SER A 298 17.45 -4.87 -16.69
CA SER A 298 17.04 -5.82 -15.65
C SER A 298 15.79 -5.37 -14.94
N GLN A 299 15.06 -6.27 -14.28
CA GLN A 299 13.86 -5.89 -13.53
C GLN A 299 14.16 -4.91 -12.38
N GLU A 300 15.37 -4.91 -11.82
CA GLU A 300 15.84 -3.95 -10.82
C GLU A 300 15.98 -2.54 -11.41
N GLU A 301 16.45 -2.43 -12.66
CA GLU A 301 16.59 -1.17 -13.39
C GLU A 301 15.26 -0.57 -13.81
N LEU A 302 14.17 -1.34 -13.77
CA LEU A 302 12.78 -0.86 -13.99
C LEU A 302 12.18 -0.14 -12.77
N HIS A 303 12.94 0.01 -11.69
CA HIS A 303 12.52 0.78 -10.51
C HIS A 303 12.09 2.20 -10.90
N VAL A 304 10.87 2.56 -10.49
CA VAL A 304 10.35 3.91 -10.73
C VAL A 304 10.80 4.85 -9.63
N LYS A 305 11.65 5.80 -9.98
CA LYS A 305 12.19 6.81 -9.05
C LYS A 305 11.10 7.82 -8.66
N GLN A 306 11.25 8.41 -7.47
CA GLN A 306 10.28 9.34 -6.89
C GLN A 306 9.86 10.46 -7.85
N TRP A 307 10.82 11.09 -8.51
CA TRP A 307 10.61 12.26 -9.36
C TRP A 307 10.57 11.95 -10.86
N GLN A 308 10.72 10.68 -11.25
CA GLN A 308 10.71 10.25 -12.65
C GLN A 308 9.50 10.79 -13.45
N PRO A 309 8.28 10.89 -12.90
CA PRO A 309 7.14 11.44 -13.63
C PRO A 309 7.30 12.89 -14.10
N TYR A 310 8.16 13.63 -13.44
CA TYR A 310 8.38 15.06 -13.66
C TYR A 310 9.68 15.35 -14.41
N GLU A 311 10.46 14.32 -14.73
CA GLU A 311 11.66 14.41 -15.56
C GLU A 311 11.30 14.33 -17.04
N THR A 312 12.23 14.80 -17.89
CA THR A 312 12.06 14.68 -19.35
C THR A 312 12.16 13.22 -19.78
N HIS A 313 11.13 12.73 -20.41
CA HIS A 313 11.06 11.40 -21.01
C HIS A 313 10.31 11.43 -22.35
N PRO A 314 10.43 10.38 -23.20
CA PRO A 314 9.60 10.27 -24.39
C PRO A 314 8.10 10.35 -24.06
N GLU A 315 7.39 11.14 -24.83
CA GLU A 315 5.92 11.22 -24.72
C GLU A 315 5.31 10.03 -25.47
N LEU A 316 5.03 8.96 -24.74
CA LEU A 316 4.27 7.80 -25.23
C LEU A 316 2.80 7.93 -24.84
N THR A 317 1.92 7.46 -25.68
CA THR A 317 0.55 7.19 -25.25
C THR A 317 0.55 6.06 -24.20
N THR A 318 -0.51 5.97 -23.41
CA THR A 318 -0.65 4.90 -22.42
C THR A 318 -0.56 3.52 -23.07
N VAL A 319 -1.17 3.36 -24.23
CA VAL A 319 -1.16 2.10 -25.00
C VAL A 319 0.26 1.75 -25.48
N GLU A 320 1.01 2.73 -26.02
CA GLU A 320 2.41 2.52 -26.46
C GLU A 320 3.32 2.12 -25.29
N ALA A 321 3.19 2.78 -24.14
CA ALA A 321 3.96 2.44 -22.95
C ALA A 321 3.63 1.02 -22.45
N LEU A 322 2.36 0.67 -22.32
CA LEU A 322 1.93 -0.67 -21.92
C LEU A 322 2.32 -1.74 -22.92
N GLN A 323 2.27 -1.44 -24.24
CA GLN A 323 2.73 -2.37 -25.27
C GLN A 323 4.24 -2.62 -25.17
N SER A 324 5.05 -1.56 -24.95
CA SER A 324 6.49 -1.71 -24.73
C SER A 324 6.81 -2.59 -23.52
N LEU A 325 6.03 -2.44 -22.44
CA LEU A 325 6.15 -3.30 -21.27
C LEU A 325 5.78 -4.76 -21.57
N LEU A 326 4.68 -5.00 -22.31
CA LEU A 326 4.28 -6.36 -22.72
C LEU A 326 5.35 -6.99 -23.62
N ASP A 327 5.91 -6.24 -24.57
CA ASP A 327 6.97 -6.71 -25.47
C ASP A 327 8.23 -7.05 -24.69
N TYR A 328 8.59 -6.24 -23.68
CA TYR A 328 9.67 -6.52 -22.73
C TYR A 328 9.43 -7.85 -22.00
N MET A 329 8.24 -8.04 -21.40
CA MET A 329 7.90 -9.27 -20.68
C MET A 329 7.96 -10.49 -21.60
N ASN A 330 7.51 -10.37 -22.84
CA ASN A 330 7.57 -11.45 -23.84
C ASN A 330 9.04 -11.77 -24.22
N ARG A 331 9.86 -10.76 -24.46
CA ARG A 331 11.29 -10.92 -24.78
C ARG A 331 12.06 -11.64 -23.67
N HIS A 332 11.81 -11.27 -22.42
CA HIS A 332 12.46 -11.84 -21.25
C HIS A 332 11.74 -13.08 -20.68
N GLN A 333 10.69 -13.58 -21.36
CA GLN A 333 9.89 -14.75 -20.96
C GLN A 333 9.35 -14.64 -19.52
N LEU A 334 8.86 -13.46 -19.16
CA LEU A 334 8.32 -13.18 -17.84
C LEU A 334 6.79 -13.37 -17.82
N ASP A 335 6.30 -14.22 -16.93
CA ASP A 335 4.86 -14.33 -16.64
C ASP A 335 4.42 -13.29 -15.61
N THR A 336 5.36 -12.81 -14.81
CA THR A 336 5.15 -11.80 -13.77
C THR A 336 6.28 -10.78 -13.78
N LEU A 337 5.94 -9.51 -13.77
CA LEU A 337 6.87 -8.41 -13.57
C LEU A 337 7.10 -8.23 -12.06
N HIS A 338 8.36 -8.24 -11.63
CA HIS A 338 8.78 -7.91 -10.27
C HIS A 338 9.71 -6.71 -10.30
N THR A 339 9.30 -5.62 -9.69
CA THR A 339 10.11 -4.40 -9.59
C THR A 339 9.65 -3.58 -8.38
N SER A 340 9.98 -2.30 -8.33
CA SER A 340 9.63 -1.43 -7.21
C SER A 340 9.32 0.00 -7.66
N THR A 341 8.69 0.75 -6.79
CA THR A 341 8.34 2.14 -7.03
C THR A 341 8.55 3.01 -5.80
N GLN A 342 9.01 4.23 -6.04
CA GLN A 342 9.00 5.35 -5.11
C GLN A 342 8.13 6.50 -5.62
N ILE A 343 7.32 6.25 -6.65
CA ILE A 343 6.56 7.31 -7.33
C ILE A 343 5.85 8.23 -6.35
N ILE A 344 6.05 9.54 -6.49
CA ILE A 344 5.25 10.56 -5.84
C ILE A 344 4.25 11.13 -6.86
N ILE A 345 2.99 11.20 -6.47
CA ILE A 345 1.93 11.81 -7.27
C ILE A 345 1.43 13.02 -6.52
N ALA A 346 1.61 14.20 -7.11
CA ALA A 346 1.28 15.49 -6.51
C ALA A 346 0.69 16.44 -7.57
N PRO A 347 0.08 17.55 -7.20
CA PRO A 347 -0.42 18.55 -8.15
C PRO A 347 0.61 18.89 -9.21
N GLY A 348 0.16 18.94 -10.47
CA GLY A 348 1.02 19.00 -11.66
C GLY A 348 1.22 17.65 -12.35
N TYR A 349 0.87 16.54 -11.71
CA TYR A 349 0.87 15.23 -12.32
C TYR A 349 -0.34 15.01 -13.23
N THR A 350 -0.12 14.45 -14.42
CA THR A 350 -1.18 14.05 -15.33
C THR A 350 -1.34 12.53 -15.31
N TYR A 351 -2.48 12.05 -14.83
CA TYR A 351 -2.79 10.63 -14.75
C TYR A 351 -2.82 9.97 -16.13
N LYS A 352 -2.18 8.82 -16.25
CA LYS A 352 -2.03 8.06 -17.50
C LYS A 352 -3.05 6.92 -17.60
N ILE A 353 -3.16 6.13 -16.56
CA ILE A 353 -3.92 4.86 -16.55
C ILE A 353 -5.21 4.99 -15.73
N VAL A 354 -5.16 5.66 -14.58
CA VAL A 354 -6.31 5.75 -13.67
C VAL A 354 -7.27 6.86 -14.11
N LYS A 355 -8.54 6.50 -14.36
CA LYS A 355 -9.62 7.43 -14.78
C LYS A 355 -10.68 7.62 -13.70
N LYS A 356 -10.88 6.63 -12.83
CA LYS A 356 -11.74 6.70 -11.65
C LYS A 356 -11.01 6.11 -10.46
N MET A 357 -11.30 6.59 -9.27
CA MET A 357 -10.63 6.13 -8.04
C MET A 357 -11.64 5.91 -6.93
N VAL A 358 -11.59 4.73 -6.30
CA VAL A 358 -12.23 4.46 -5.01
C VAL A 358 -11.17 4.60 -3.93
N THR A 359 -11.35 5.49 -2.97
CA THR A 359 -10.36 5.71 -1.90
C THR A 359 -11.02 6.14 -0.60
N ASN A 360 -10.26 6.09 0.50
CA ASN A 360 -10.68 6.64 1.80
C ASN A 360 -10.32 8.12 1.89
N PHE A 361 -10.76 8.79 2.96
CA PHE A 361 -10.26 10.12 3.32
C PHE A 361 -8.91 9.98 4.03
N HIS A 362 -7.94 10.78 3.61
CA HIS A 362 -6.55 10.70 4.04
C HIS A 362 -6.22 11.75 5.10
N GLN A 363 -5.14 11.53 5.85
CA GLN A 363 -4.66 12.48 6.85
C GLN A 363 -4.30 13.84 6.23
N PRO A 364 -4.49 14.94 6.97
CA PRO A 364 -3.93 16.23 6.58
C PRO A 364 -2.41 16.14 6.46
N GLN A 365 -1.83 16.95 5.61
CA GLN A 365 -0.38 17.04 5.36
C GLN A 365 0.26 15.70 4.97
N SER A 366 -0.45 14.89 4.17
CA SER A 366 0.03 13.60 3.69
C SER A 366 0.24 13.57 2.18
N THR A 367 1.18 12.75 1.73
CA THR A 367 1.41 12.49 0.29
C THR A 367 0.18 11.89 -0.39
N LEU A 368 -0.68 11.19 0.36
CA LEU A 368 -1.91 10.63 -0.17
C LEU A 368 -2.96 11.71 -0.47
N LEU A 369 -3.00 12.78 0.32
CA LEU A 369 -3.86 13.92 0.03
C LEU A 369 -3.35 14.69 -1.21
N LEU A 370 -2.03 14.77 -1.42
CA LEU A 370 -1.45 15.33 -2.65
C LEU A 370 -1.87 14.53 -3.88
N LEU A 371 -1.85 13.18 -3.77
CA LEU A 371 -2.28 12.28 -4.84
C LEU A 371 -3.75 12.50 -5.20
N VAL A 372 -4.63 12.59 -4.20
CA VAL A 372 -6.05 12.89 -4.40
C VAL A 372 -6.22 14.26 -5.02
N SER A 373 -5.53 15.29 -4.52
CA SER A 373 -5.57 16.65 -5.05
C SER A 373 -5.16 16.69 -6.53
N ALA A 374 -4.10 16.00 -6.90
CA ALA A 374 -3.68 15.88 -8.29
C ALA A 374 -4.78 15.22 -9.15
N PHE A 375 -5.46 14.22 -8.63
CA PHE A 375 -6.51 13.48 -9.35
C PHE A 375 -7.73 14.37 -9.64
N VAL A 376 -8.18 15.13 -8.66
CA VAL A 376 -9.34 16.03 -8.78
C VAL A 376 -8.96 17.47 -9.19
N LYS A 377 -7.76 17.64 -9.76
CA LYS A 377 -7.28 18.93 -10.30
C LYS A 377 -7.34 20.09 -9.29
N GLY A 378 -7.03 19.79 -8.03
CA GLY A 378 -7.00 20.77 -6.95
C GLY A 378 -8.31 20.92 -6.16
N ASP A 379 -9.40 20.30 -6.59
CA ASP A 379 -10.74 20.46 -5.96
C ASP A 379 -10.96 19.57 -4.72
N TRP A 380 -9.88 19.16 -4.05
CA TRP A 380 -9.96 18.31 -2.87
C TRP A 380 -10.68 18.98 -1.68
N HIS A 381 -10.61 20.31 -1.57
CA HIS A 381 -11.32 21.04 -0.51
C HIS A 381 -12.83 20.82 -0.58
N THR A 382 -13.43 20.92 -1.77
CA THR A 382 -14.86 20.66 -1.98
C THR A 382 -15.28 19.29 -1.44
N ILE A 383 -14.43 18.27 -1.64
CA ILE A 383 -14.68 16.90 -1.19
C ILE A 383 -14.55 16.78 0.34
N TYR A 384 -13.46 17.30 0.91
CA TYR A 384 -13.15 17.14 2.33
C TYR A 384 -14.03 18.03 3.22
N ASP A 385 -14.35 19.25 2.78
CA ASP A 385 -15.26 20.15 3.48
C ASP A 385 -16.68 19.58 3.51
N TYR A 386 -17.14 19.00 2.39
CA TYR A 386 -18.40 18.27 2.35
C TYR A 386 -18.40 17.10 3.33
N ALA A 387 -17.37 16.27 3.32
CA ALA A 387 -17.25 15.10 4.18
C ALA A 387 -17.28 15.49 5.68
N LEU A 388 -16.57 16.56 6.06
CA LEU A 388 -16.58 17.08 7.43
C LEU A 388 -17.94 17.64 7.83
N ALA A 389 -18.64 18.32 6.92
CA ALA A 389 -19.96 18.90 7.18
C ALA A 389 -21.09 17.86 7.26
N HIS A 390 -20.92 16.68 6.67
CA HIS A 390 -21.95 15.64 6.53
C HIS A 390 -21.63 14.35 7.30
N ASP A 391 -20.89 14.45 8.39
CA ASP A 391 -20.64 13.35 9.33
C ASP A 391 -20.00 12.10 8.71
N PHE A 392 -19.14 12.28 7.70
CA PHE A 392 -18.30 11.20 7.22
C PHE A 392 -17.22 10.86 8.25
N ARG A 393 -16.87 9.58 8.30
CA ARG A 393 -15.77 9.05 9.12
C ARG A 393 -14.51 8.97 8.27
N PHE A 394 -13.37 9.16 8.89
CA PHE A 394 -12.09 9.34 8.20
C PHE A 394 -11.14 8.16 8.45
N LEU A 395 -10.14 8.05 7.56
CA LEU A 395 -9.00 7.14 7.59
C LEU A 395 -9.39 5.67 7.37
N SER A 396 -8.59 4.71 7.87
CA SER A 396 -8.63 3.30 7.49
C SER A 396 -9.99 2.61 7.62
N TYR A 397 -10.68 2.85 8.72
CA TYR A 397 -12.01 2.27 8.98
C TYR A 397 -13.16 3.27 8.74
N GLY A 398 -12.83 4.40 8.17
CA GLY A 398 -13.77 5.45 7.85
C GLY A 398 -14.72 5.11 6.71
N ASP A 399 -15.24 6.13 6.09
CA ASP A 399 -16.09 6.02 4.90
C ASP A 399 -15.24 6.17 3.64
N SER A 400 -15.81 5.95 2.48
CA SER A 400 -15.09 5.98 1.21
C SER A 400 -15.55 7.10 0.29
N SER A 401 -14.77 7.36 -0.73
CA SER A 401 -15.11 8.22 -1.85
C SER A 401 -14.90 7.52 -3.19
N LEU A 402 -15.78 7.79 -4.15
CA LEU A 402 -15.59 7.54 -5.56
C LEU A 402 -15.31 8.86 -6.25
N LEU A 403 -14.15 8.98 -6.87
CA LEU A 403 -13.69 10.18 -7.55
C LEU A 403 -13.73 9.98 -9.07
N ILE A 404 -14.46 10.84 -9.77
CA ILE A 404 -14.60 10.89 -11.23
C ILE A 404 -14.35 12.35 -11.64
N PRO A 405 -13.08 12.75 -11.97
CA PRO A 405 -12.67 14.13 -12.20
C PRO A 405 -13.19 14.75 -13.50
#